data_ea8f3cea6750b46709748303df1da031
#
_entry.id   ea8f3cea6750b46709748303df1da031
#
_cell.length_a   1.000
_cell.length_b   1.000
_cell.length_c   1.000
_cell.angle_alpha   90.00
_cell.angle_beta   90.00
_cell.angle_gamma   90.00
#
_symmetry.space_group_name_H-M   'P 1'
#
loop_
_entity.id
_entity.type
_entity.pdbx_description
1 polymer ?
#
loop_
_entity_poly.entity_id
_entity_poly.type
_entity_poly.pdbx_seq_one_letter_code
_entity_poly.pdbx_strand_id
1 'polypeptide(L)'
;DMEELWGVPNGRNCVVNQVLYHMGSRGIEYSLLPWMREHDVALMAYCPLAQAGRLSCDLFGHPVVQKIAQQYRASPAQIALAWVIRETGTIAIPRTGKKEHALLNADAGKIVLSTEDMTEIDRIFLPPTRKEPLDIE
;
A
#
# COMPACT_ATOMS: atom_id res chain seq x y z
N ASP A 1 2.75 -18.98 8.45
CA ASP A 1 2.48 -18.14 7.29
C ASP A 1 1.10 -18.42 6.71
N MET A 2 0.68 -17.76 5.61
CA MET A 2 -0.68 -17.88 5.08
C MET A 2 -0.99 -19.28 4.54
N GLU A 3 -0.03 -19.95 3.89
CA GLU A 3 -0.20 -21.31 3.38
C GLU A 3 -0.39 -22.32 4.51
N GLU A 4 0.36 -22.17 5.60
CA GLU A 4 0.20 -23.00 6.81
C GLU A 4 -1.15 -22.77 7.47
N LEU A 5 -1.57 -21.50 7.59
CA LEU A 5 -2.91 -21.16 8.09
C LEU A 5 -3.99 -21.80 7.23
N TRP A 6 -3.83 -21.80 5.92
CA TRP A 6 -4.81 -22.37 4.99
C TRP A 6 -4.98 -23.89 5.12
N GLY A 7 -3.94 -24.56 5.64
CA GLY A 7 -3.92 -26.00 5.87
C GLY A 7 -4.54 -26.46 7.19
N VAL A 8 -4.85 -25.55 8.13
CA VAL A 8 -5.46 -25.92 9.42
C VAL A 8 -6.99 -25.84 9.37
N PRO A 9 -7.71 -26.56 10.29
CA PRO A 9 -9.17 -26.46 10.37
C PRO A 9 -9.63 -25.01 10.53
N ASN A 10 -10.59 -24.58 9.69
CA ASN A 10 -11.12 -23.22 9.63
C ASN A 10 -10.13 -22.13 9.16
N GLY A 11 -8.90 -22.45 8.80
CA GLY A 11 -7.93 -21.48 8.29
C GLY A 11 -8.40 -20.74 7.04
N ARG A 12 -9.21 -21.41 6.22
CA ARG A 12 -9.84 -20.82 5.02
C ARG A 12 -10.94 -19.79 5.30
N ASN A 13 -11.30 -19.58 6.57
CA ASN A 13 -12.21 -18.51 6.98
C ASN A 13 -11.48 -17.18 7.18
N CYS A 14 -10.16 -17.15 6.99
CA CYS A 14 -9.37 -15.91 7.00
C CYS A 14 -9.74 -15.05 5.80
N VAL A 15 -10.33 -13.87 6.04
CA VAL A 15 -10.81 -12.96 4.99
C VAL A 15 -9.88 -11.75 4.79
N VAL A 16 -8.91 -11.55 5.68
CA VAL A 16 -8.00 -10.40 5.63
C VAL A 16 -6.65 -10.75 6.25
N ASN A 17 -5.57 -10.27 5.64
CA ASN A 17 -4.22 -10.32 6.20
C ASN A 17 -3.66 -8.91 6.33
N GLN A 18 -3.16 -8.56 7.51
CA GLN A 18 -2.59 -7.24 7.78
C GLN A 18 -1.07 -7.30 7.66
N VAL A 19 -0.53 -6.57 6.70
CA VAL A 19 0.91 -6.50 6.44
C VAL A 19 1.36 -5.08 6.15
N LEU A 20 2.66 -4.81 6.32
CA LEU A 20 3.25 -3.53 5.95
C LEU A 20 3.24 -3.40 4.42
N TYR A 21 2.68 -2.30 3.92
CA TYR A 21 2.64 -2.04 2.49
C TYR A 21 2.54 -0.56 2.16
N HIS A 22 3.51 -0.06 1.44
CA HIS A 22 3.59 1.30 0.90
C HIS A 22 4.58 1.34 -0.28
N MET A 23 4.68 2.46 -0.99
CA MET A 23 5.55 2.60 -2.17
C MET A 23 7.01 2.18 -1.92
N GLY A 24 7.55 2.42 -0.71
CA GLY A 24 8.92 2.05 -0.35
C GLY A 24 9.08 0.64 0.23
N SER A 25 7.99 -0.10 0.46
CA SER A 25 7.99 -1.49 0.95
C SER A 25 7.00 -2.30 0.15
N ARG A 26 7.47 -2.93 -0.91
CA ARG A 26 6.69 -3.62 -1.93
C ARG A 26 6.92 -5.13 -1.98
N GLY A 27 7.73 -5.68 -1.08
CA GLY A 27 8.15 -7.09 -1.10
C GLY A 27 7.00 -8.10 -1.20
N ILE A 28 5.82 -7.77 -0.63
CA ILE A 28 4.62 -8.61 -0.71
C ILE A 28 4.09 -8.81 -2.14
N GLU A 29 4.39 -7.90 -3.07
CA GLU A 29 3.90 -7.96 -4.46
C GLU A 29 4.45 -9.16 -5.23
N TYR A 30 5.60 -9.72 -4.80
CA TYR A 30 6.21 -10.84 -5.49
C TYR A 30 5.43 -12.16 -5.36
N SER A 31 4.94 -12.49 -4.18
CA SER A 31 4.27 -13.77 -3.93
C SER A 31 3.06 -13.68 -3.00
N LEU A 32 3.13 -12.93 -1.90
CA LEU A 32 2.07 -12.90 -0.91
C LEU A 32 0.79 -12.24 -1.46
N LEU A 33 0.91 -11.09 -2.08
CA LEU A 33 -0.24 -10.37 -2.63
C LEU A 33 -0.93 -11.13 -3.77
N PRO A 34 -0.22 -11.74 -4.75
CA PRO A 34 -0.82 -12.65 -5.72
C PRO A 34 -1.54 -13.83 -5.08
N TRP A 35 -0.92 -14.48 -4.08
CA TRP A 35 -1.53 -15.58 -3.35
C TRP A 35 -2.82 -15.15 -2.63
N MET A 36 -2.80 -14.00 -1.96
CA MET A 36 -3.98 -13.46 -1.27
C MET A 36 -5.14 -13.22 -2.24
N ARG A 37 -4.86 -12.69 -3.42
CA ARG A 37 -5.87 -12.47 -4.48
C ARG A 37 -6.46 -13.77 -4.99
N GLU A 38 -5.62 -14.78 -5.21
CA GLU A 38 -6.08 -16.11 -5.65
C GLU A 38 -7.01 -16.78 -4.63
N HIS A 39 -6.87 -16.42 -3.35
CA HIS A 39 -7.63 -17.02 -2.25
C HIS A 39 -8.71 -16.10 -1.65
N ASP A 40 -9.04 -14.98 -2.32
CA ASP A 40 -10.02 -14.00 -1.86
C ASP A 40 -9.73 -13.43 -0.45
N VAL A 41 -8.45 -13.31 -0.08
CA VAL A 41 -7.99 -12.70 1.16
C VAL A 41 -7.65 -11.23 0.91
N ALA A 42 -8.35 -10.32 1.57
CA ALA A 42 -8.09 -8.89 1.44
C ALA A 42 -6.75 -8.48 2.08
N LEU A 43 -6.07 -7.52 1.47
CA LEU A 43 -4.90 -6.86 2.06
C LEU A 43 -5.35 -5.72 2.99
N MET A 44 -4.89 -5.72 4.24
CA MET A 44 -4.97 -4.56 5.14
C MET A 44 -3.56 -3.96 5.29
N ALA A 45 -3.29 -2.88 4.58
CA ALA A 45 -1.99 -2.21 4.55
C ALA A 45 -1.81 -1.33 5.79
N TYR A 46 -0.93 -1.74 6.73
CA TYR A 46 -0.53 -0.87 7.84
C TYR A 46 0.68 -0.02 7.44
N CYS A 47 0.90 1.09 8.14
CA CYS A 47 1.90 2.12 7.82
C CYS A 47 1.89 2.57 6.35
N PRO A 48 0.71 2.81 5.73
CA PRO A 48 0.60 3.04 4.28
C PRO A 48 1.27 4.33 3.81
N LEU A 49 1.66 5.20 4.74
CA LEU A 49 2.33 6.49 4.49
C LEU A 49 3.83 6.47 4.79
N ALA A 50 4.40 5.30 5.09
CA ALA A 50 5.84 5.13 5.40
C ALA A 50 6.39 6.07 6.48
N GLN A 51 5.59 6.42 7.49
CA GLN A 51 5.92 7.40 8.51
C GLN A 51 6.31 6.80 9.86
N ALA A 52 6.52 5.49 9.94
CA ALA A 52 6.85 4.82 11.20
C ALA A 52 8.08 3.90 11.03
N GLY A 53 8.81 3.74 12.15
CA GLY A 53 9.86 2.76 12.33
C GLY A 53 11.10 2.93 11.45
N ARG A 54 11.84 1.83 11.30
CA ARG A 54 13.09 1.81 10.52
C ARG A 54 12.88 1.85 9.01
N LEU A 55 11.67 1.54 8.55
CA LEU A 55 11.30 1.53 7.14
C LEU A 55 10.64 2.84 6.71
N SER A 56 10.69 3.87 7.58
CA SER A 56 10.23 5.19 7.21
C SER A 56 11.06 5.74 6.04
N CYS A 57 10.38 6.27 5.05
CA CYS A 57 11.00 6.96 3.93
C CYS A 57 10.24 8.24 3.59
N ASP A 58 10.94 9.22 3.04
CA ASP A 58 10.30 10.47 2.65
C ASP A 58 9.57 10.33 1.31
N LEU A 59 8.39 9.71 1.36
CA LEU A 59 7.51 9.65 0.19
C LEU A 59 7.01 11.04 -0.21
N PHE A 60 6.81 11.92 0.77
CA PHE A 60 6.16 13.21 0.53
C PHE A 60 7.09 14.25 -0.07
N GLY A 61 8.39 14.20 0.27
CA GLY A 61 9.42 15.05 -0.31
C GLY A 61 9.89 14.61 -1.69
N HIS A 62 9.53 13.40 -2.13
CA HIS A 62 10.02 12.89 -3.40
C HIS A 62 9.44 13.66 -4.58
N PRO A 63 10.29 14.19 -5.52
CA PRO A 63 9.85 15.06 -6.62
C PRO A 63 8.75 14.45 -7.50
N VAL A 64 8.80 13.16 -7.79
CA VAL A 64 7.79 12.45 -8.59
C VAL A 64 6.45 12.45 -7.87
N VAL A 65 6.42 12.14 -6.56
CA VAL A 65 5.17 12.14 -5.78
C VAL A 65 4.58 13.55 -5.70
N GLN A 66 5.43 14.56 -5.50
CA GLN A 66 4.98 15.97 -5.50
C GLN A 66 4.43 16.42 -6.87
N LYS A 67 5.11 16.04 -7.97
CA LYS A 67 4.64 16.33 -9.32
C LYS A 67 3.24 15.74 -9.56
N ILE A 68 3.06 14.45 -9.26
CA ILE A 68 1.76 13.78 -9.40
C ILE A 68 0.71 14.43 -8.50
N ALA A 69 1.05 14.77 -7.25
CA ALA A 69 0.15 15.46 -6.34
C ALA A 69 -0.36 16.80 -6.92
N GLN A 70 0.50 17.58 -7.55
CA GLN A 70 0.13 18.82 -8.23
C GLN A 70 -0.84 18.58 -9.40
N GLN A 71 -0.59 17.54 -10.22
CA GLN A 71 -1.46 17.17 -11.35
C GLN A 71 -2.90 16.86 -10.89
N TYR A 72 -3.02 16.13 -9.77
CA TYR A 72 -4.32 15.76 -9.21
C TYR A 72 -4.90 16.81 -8.23
N ARG A 73 -4.21 17.95 -8.00
CA ARG A 73 -4.57 18.94 -6.98
C ARG A 73 -4.79 18.31 -5.61
N ALA A 74 -3.96 17.34 -5.28
CA ALA A 74 -4.01 16.54 -4.07
C ALA A 74 -2.73 16.71 -3.25
N SER A 75 -2.73 16.25 -2.01
CA SER A 75 -1.52 16.17 -1.20
C SER A 75 -0.69 14.93 -1.57
N PRO A 76 0.64 14.94 -1.35
CA PRO A 76 1.48 13.75 -1.50
C PRO A 76 0.98 12.53 -0.72
N ALA A 77 0.40 12.75 0.48
CA ALA A 77 -0.20 11.69 1.29
C ALA A 77 -1.40 11.04 0.58
N GLN A 78 -2.24 11.82 -0.09
CA GLN A 78 -3.36 11.29 -0.87
C GLN A 78 -2.87 10.46 -2.06
N ILE A 79 -1.80 10.88 -2.73
CA ILE A 79 -1.20 10.09 -3.83
C ILE A 79 -0.64 8.77 -3.29
N ALA A 80 0.06 8.80 -2.15
CA ALA A 80 0.56 7.58 -1.52
C ALA A 80 -0.57 6.61 -1.15
N LEU A 81 -1.67 7.11 -0.59
CA LEU A 81 -2.84 6.29 -0.27
C LEU A 81 -3.54 5.76 -1.52
N ALA A 82 -3.76 6.62 -2.53
CA ALA A 82 -4.35 6.22 -3.80
C ALA A 82 -3.54 5.09 -4.46
N TRP A 83 -2.21 5.18 -4.40
CA TRP A 83 -1.33 4.12 -4.88
C TRP A 83 -1.51 2.82 -4.09
N VAL A 84 -1.60 2.86 -2.75
CA VAL A 84 -1.80 1.66 -1.93
C VAL A 84 -3.12 0.97 -2.28
N ILE A 85 -4.21 1.73 -2.44
CA ILE A 85 -5.56 1.19 -2.69
C ILE A 85 -5.92 1.10 -4.17
N ARG A 86 -4.94 1.25 -5.08
CA ARG A 86 -5.17 1.25 -6.53
C ARG A 86 -5.84 0.01 -7.09
N GLU A 87 -5.77 -1.07 -6.36
CA GLU A 87 -6.37 -2.35 -6.75
C GLU A 87 -7.42 -2.81 -5.74
N THR A 88 -8.45 -3.46 -6.23
CA THR A 88 -9.53 -4.01 -5.41
C THR A 88 -9.01 -5.00 -4.37
N GLY A 89 -9.71 -5.12 -3.23
CA GLY A 89 -9.31 -6.02 -2.16
C GLY A 89 -8.18 -5.47 -1.26
N THR A 90 -7.86 -4.17 -1.37
CA THR A 90 -6.86 -3.52 -0.50
C THR A 90 -7.53 -2.46 0.38
N ILE A 91 -7.23 -2.49 1.68
CA ILE A 91 -7.64 -1.53 2.69
C ILE A 91 -6.39 -0.85 3.23
N ALA A 92 -6.30 0.48 3.16
CA ALA A 92 -5.25 1.24 3.83
C ALA A 92 -5.74 1.72 5.19
N ILE A 93 -4.90 1.61 6.24
CA ILE A 93 -5.23 2.05 7.61
C ILE A 93 -4.31 3.18 8.10
N PRO A 94 -4.36 4.38 7.47
CA PRO A 94 -3.57 5.52 7.89
C PRO A 94 -4.05 6.04 9.25
N ARG A 95 -3.13 6.30 10.16
CA ARG A 95 -3.44 6.89 11.47
C ARG A 95 -3.30 8.41 11.41
N THR A 96 -4.27 9.12 12.00
CA THR A 96 -4.17 10.57 12.23
C THR A 96 -4.97 10.99 13.46
N GLY A 97 -4.51 12.05 14.16
CA GLY A 97 -5.25 12.70 15.23
C GLY A 97 -5.97 13.99 14.77
N LYS A 98 -5.90 14.35 13.48
CA LYS A 98 -6.49 15.57 12.93
C LYS A 98 -7.65 15.24 12.01
N LYS A 99 -8.81 15.87 12.26
CA LYS A 99 -10.04 15.67 11.47
C LYS A 99 -9.81 15.97 9.99
N GLU A 100 -9.10 17.04 9.67
CA GLU A 100 -8.81 17.45 8.31
C GLU A 100 -8.01 16.39 7.56
N HIS A 101 -7.02 15.79 8.21
CA HIS A 101 -6.23 14.71 7.62
C HIS A 101 -7.07 13.43 7.42
N ALA A 102 -8.02 13.14 8.33
CA ALA A 102 -8.91 11.99 8.15
C ALA A 102 -9.80 12.16 6.91
N LEU A 103 -10.33 13.38 6.67
CA LEU A 103 -11.10 13.69 5.48
C LEU A 103 -10.26 13.59 4.21
N LEU A 104 -9.06 14.16 4.20
CA LEU A 104 -8.15 14.07 3.07
C LEU A 104 -7.74 12.62 2.77
N ASN A 105 -7.49 11.82 3.79
CA ASN A 105 -7.18 10.39 3.63
C ASN A 105 -8.36 9.64 2.98
N ALA A 106 -9.60 9.93 3.40
CA ALA A 106 -10.79 9.34 2.78
C ALA A 106 -10.96 9.77 1.31
N ASP A 107 -10.67 11.03 1.01
CA ASP A 107 -10.75 11.57 -0.36
C ASP A 107 -9.70 10.95 -1.31
N ALA A 108 -8.64 10.35 -0.80
CA ALA A 108 -7.67 9.60 -1.61
C ALA A 108 -8.33 8.46 -2.41
N GLY A 109 -9.42 7.88 -1.90
CA GLY A 109 -10.19 6.85 -2.60
C GLY A 109 -10.90 7.33 -3.89
N LYS A 110 -10.93 8.64 -4.14
CA LYS A 110 -11.47 9.24 -5.38
C LYS A 110 -10.42 9.43 -6.46
N ILE A 111 -9.14 9.26 -6.12
CA ILE A 111 -8.01 9.47 -7.04
C ILE A 111 -7.71 8.17 -7.77
N VAL A 112 -7.75 8.22 -9.09
CA VAL A 112 -7.35 7.12 -9.96
C VAL A 112 -6.07 7.56 -10.68
N LEU A 113 -4.94 6.94 -10.31
CA LEU A 113 -3.64 7.22 -10.92
C LEU A 113 -3.60 6.68 -12.36
N SER A 114 -3.02 7.44 -13.28
CA SER A 114 -2.87 7.02 -14.67
C SER A 114 -1.78 5.95 -14.82
N THR A 115 -1.75 5.29 -15.97
CA THR A 115 -0.68 4.33 -16.31
C THR A 115 0.69 5.01 -16.36
N GLU A 116 0.73 6.26 -16.80
CA GLU A 116 1.94 7.07 -16.85
C GLU A 116 2.46 7.37 -15.44
N ASP A 117 1.55 7.77 -14.52
CA ASP A 117 1.90 8.01 -13.11
C ASP A 117 2.45 6.73 -12.46
N MET A 118 1.79 5.60 -12.70
CA MET A 118 2.25 4.30 -12.20
C MET A 118 3.64 3.95 -12.72
N THR A 119 3.89 4.21 -14.01
CA THR A 119 5.20 3.97 -14.63
C THR A 119 6.28 4.88 -14.01
N GLU A 120 5.98 6.16 -13.75
CA GLU A 120 6.91 7.07 -13.09
C GLU A 120 7.21 6.63 -11.65
N ILE A 121 6.19 6.20 -10.89
CA ILE A 121 6.34 5.67 -9.54
C ILE A 121 7.19 4.40 -9.54
N ASP A 122 6.93 3.47 -10.45
CA ASP A 122 7.64 2.18 -10.53
C ASP A 122 9.12 2.32 -10.90
N ARG A 123 9.50 3.41 -11.59
CA ARG A 123 10.93 3.70 -11.88
C ARG A 123 11.71 4.11 -10.63
N ILE A 124 11.05 4.65 -9.62
CA ILE A 124 11.68 5.17 -8.39
C ILE A 124 11.52 4.17 -7.25
N PHE A 125 10.32 3.68 -7.07
CA PHE A 125 9.97 2.68 -6.08
C PHE A 125 9.83 1.33 -6.79
N LEU A 126 10.95 0.67 -7.03
CA LEU A 126 11.01 -0.52 -7.87
C LEU A 126 10.15 -1.67 -7.30
N PRO A 127 9.35 -2.33 -8.14
CA PRO A 127 8.68 -3.56 -7.74
C PRO A 127 9.72 -4.66 -7.44
N PRO A 128 9.38 -5.62 -6.55
CA PRO A 128 10.30 -6.70 -6.20
C PRO A 128 10.52 -7.64 -7.38
N THR A 129 11.79 -8.09 -7.56
CA THR A 129 12.18 -9.06 -8.59
C THR A 129 12.41 -10.46 -8.03
N ARG A 130 12.31 -10.63 -6.71
CA ARG A 130 12.50 -11.90 -5.98
C ARG A 130 11.68 -11.90 -4.71
N LYS A 131 11.49 -13.10 -4.13
CA LYS A 131 10.87 -13.25 -2.81
C LYS A 131 11.82 -12.67 -1.74
N GLU A 132 11.29 -11.80 -0.90
CA GLU A 132 11.98 -11.18 0.23
C GLU A 132 11.22 -11.49 1.52
N PRO A 133 11.91 -11.49 2.69
CA PRO A 133 11.22 -11.54 3.97
C PRO A 133 10.21 -10.40 4.09
N LEU A 134 9.13 -10.63 4.83
CA LEU A 134 8.16 -9.57 5.11
C LEU A 134 8.83 -8.46 5.93
N ASP A 135 8.63 -7.24 5.49
CA ASP A 135 8.94 -6.07 6.28
C ASP A 135 7.98 -6.01 7.48
N ILE A 136 8.55 -5.78 8.66
CA ILE A 136 7.81 -5.63 9.93
C ILE A 136 8.36 -4.44 10.71
N GLU A 137 7.51 -3.77 11.46
CA GLU A 137 7.85 -2.70 12.39
C GLU A 137 7.49 -3.05 13.83
#